data_6b133bb1daf36992ade3c8d774279f16
#
_entry.id   6b133bb1daf36992ade3c8d774279f16
#
_cell.length_a   1.000
_cell.length_b   1.000
_cell.length_c   1.000
_cell.angle_alpha   90.00
_cell.angle_beta   90.00
_cell.angle_gamma   90.00
#
_symmetry.space_group_name_H-M   'P 1'
#
loop_
_entity.id
_entity.type
_entity.pdbx_description
1 polymer ?
#
loop_
_entity_poly.entity_id
_entity_poly.type
_entity_poly.pdbx_seq_one_letter_code
_entity_poly.pdbx_strand_id
1 'polypeptide(L)'
;RHAHAQRLLTRQLHTDSFIREYLAVTEGIPAQPEGVIDAPIARLGAGAKRAVCPGGQRAVTHYRVEQTAGNRALVRLRLETGRTHQIRVHLSHIGCPICGDYLYGRELPELKDRFALHSARLRCVQPVTGETVNIVEPMPEAMEKLLCV
;
A
#
# COMPACT_ATOMS: atom_id res chain seq x y z
N ARG A 1 -13.32 -18.30 -20.08
CA ARG A 1 -14.04 -17.93 -18.82
C ARG A 1 -13.31 -16.83 -18.05
N HIS A 2 -11.96 -16.88 -17.94
CA HIS A 2 -11.20 -15.93 -17.11
C HIS A 2 -11.15 -14.49 -17.66
N ALA A 3 -11.02 -14.30 -18.97
CA ALA A 3 -10.92 -12.98 -19.59
C ALA A 3 -12.17 -12.10 -19.42
N HIS A 4 -13.35 -12.70 -19.35
CA HIS A 4 -14.59 -11.98 -19.09
C HIS A 4 -14.65 -11.47 -17.63
N ALA A 5 -14.40 -12.35 -16.66
CA ALA A 5 -14.36 -11.98 -15.25
C ALA A 5 -13.27 -10.92 -14.97
N GLN A 6 -12.09 -11.07 -15.59
CA GLN A 6 -11.01 -10.09 -15.49
C GLN A 6 -11.44 -8.70 -15.97
N ARG A 7 -12.09 -8.61 -17.14
CA ARG A 7 -12.61 -7.31 -17.65
C ARG A 7 -13.62 -6.67 -16.71
N LEU A 8 -14.53 -7.46 -16.14
CA LEU A 8 -15.54 -6.96 -15.21
C LEU A 8 -14.92 -6.48 -13.89
N LEU A 9 -13.94 -7.20 -13.34
CA LEU A 9 -13.18 -6.76 -12.17
C LEU A 9 -12.36 -5.50 -12.47
N THR A 10 -11.72 -5.44 -13.64
CA THR A 10 -10.94 -4.24 -14.04
C THR A 10 -11.82 -2.99 -14.11
N ARG A 11 -13.06 -3.11 -14.55
CA ARG A 11 -14.02 -1.99 -14.54
C ARG A 11 -14.36 -1.48 -13.15
N GLN A 12 -14.30 -2.34 -12.14
CA GLN A 12 -14.57 -1.96 -10.74
C GLN A 12 -13.39 -1.24 -10.07
N LEU A 13 -12.15 -1.40 -10.56
CA LEU A 13 -10.92 -0.93 -9.90
C LEU A 13 -10.92 0.56 -9.54
N HIS A 14 -11.73 1.37 -10.22
CA HIS A 14 -11.79 2.82 -10.03
C HIS A 14 -13.17 3.29 -9.56
N THR A 15 -13.97 2.38 -9.00
CA THR A 15 -15.30 2.68 -8.44
C THR A 15 -15.28 2.50 -6.92
N ASP A 16 -16.26 3.08 -6.24
CA ASP A 16 -16.45 2.92 -4.79
C ASP A 16 -16.83 1.51 -4.36
N SER A 17 -17.19 0.65 -5.31
CA SER A 17 -17.45 -0.77 -5.06
C SER A 17 -16.19 -1.61 -4.92
N PHE A 18 -15.02 -1.09 -5.33
CA PHE A 18 -13.74 -1.79 -5.24
C PHE A 18 -12.80 -1.10 -4.25
N ILE A 19 -12.78 -1.62 -3.03
CA ILE A 19 -11.97 -1.06 -1.94
C ILE A 19 -10.77 -1.98 -1.70
N ARG A 20 -9.58 -1.39 -1.65
CA ARG A 20 -8.33 -2.04 -1.25
C ARG A 20 -7.71 -1.20 -0.14
N GLU A 21 -7.71 -1.76 1.05
CA GLU A 21 -7.06 -1.12 2.20
C GLU A 21 -5.85 -1.95 2.61
N TYR A 22 -4.80 -1.23 2.93
CA TYR A 22 -3.54 -1.79 3.38
C TYR A 22 -3.17 -1.22 4.73
N LEU A 23 -2.42 -1.99 5.50
CA LEU A 23 -1.70 -1.54 6.68
C LEU A 23 -0.20 -1.59 6.41
N ALA A 24 0.51 -0.55 6.77
CA ALA A 24 1.95 -0.51 6.72
C ALA A 24 2.52 -0.01 8.05
N VAL A 25 3.63 -0.60 8.50
CA VAL A 25 4.44 0.01 9.56
C VAL A 25 5.60 0.73 8.91
N THR A 26 5.76 2.02 9.20
CA THR A 26 6.78 2.89 8.60
C THR A 26 7.92 3.17 9.56
N GLU A 27 9.12 3.39 8.99
CA GLU A 27 10.22 4.08 9.66
C GLU A 27 10.02 5.59 9.48
N GLY A 28 9.91 6.30 10.59
CA GLY A 28 9.44 7.68 10.58
C GLY A 28 7.90 7.79 10.66
N ILE A 29 7.46 8.92 11.15
CA ILE A 29 6.05 9.26 11.33
C ILE A 29 5.70 10.30 10.26
N PRO A 30 4.66 10.08 9.43
CA PRO A 30 4.20 11.10 8.48
C PRO A 30 3.92 12.44 9.16
N ALA A 31 4.32 13.54 8.54
CA ALA A 31 4.21 14.89 9.11
C ALA A 31 2.75 15.32 9.38
N GLN A 32 1.80 14.75 8.64
CA GLN A 32 0.37 14.96 8.85
C GLN A 32 -0.28 13.64 9.28
N PRO A 33 -1.30 13.67 10.18
CA PRO A 33 -1.99 12.46 10.63
C PRO A 33 -2.77 11.75 9.52
N GLU A 34 -3.16 12.48 8.49
CA GLU A 34 -3.78 11.95 7.27
C GLU A 34 -3.43 12.82 6.07
N GLY A 35 -3.52 12.25 4.88
CA GLY A 35 -3.23 12.99 3.66
C GLY A 35 -3.39 12.17 2.39
N VAL A 36 -3.10 12.85 1.28
CA VAL A 36 -3.10 12.25 -0.06
C VAL A 36 -1.73 12.44 -0.68
N ILE A 37 -1.13 11.35 -1.15
CA ILE A 37 0.09 11.39 -1.96
C ILE A 37 -0.36 11.24 -3.42
N ASP A 38 -0.43 12.36 -4.15
CA ASP A 38 -0.69 12.40 -5.59
C ASP A 38 0.63 12.71 -6.29
N ALA A 39 1.37 11.66 -6.62
CA ALA A 39 2.71 11.78 -7.17
C ALA A 39 2.94 10.72 -8.26
N PRO A 40 3.23 11.11 -9.51
CA PRO A 40 3.36 10.17 -10.62
C PRO A 40 4.58 9.27 -10.46
N ILE A 41 4.42 7.99 -10.81
CA ILE A 41 5.45 6.97 -10.64
C ILE A 41 5.96 6.50 -12.00
N ALA A 42 7.28 6.44 -12.13
CA ALA A 42 7.96 5.87 -13.29
C ALA A 42 8.93 4.76 -12.90
N ARG A 43 9.34 3.96 -13.88
CA ARG A 43 10.39 2.96 -13.75
C ARG A 43 11.76 3.63 -13.81
N LEU A 44 12.66 3.27 -12.92
CA LEU A 44 14.06 3.70 -12.96
C LEU A 44 14.92 2.67 -13.72
N GLY A 45 15.40 3.05 -14.89
CA GLY A 45 16.27 2.20 -15.69
C GLY A 45 15.66 0.83 -16.01
N ALA A 46 16.51 -0.19 -16.18
CA ALA A 46 16.10 -1.56 -16.50
C ALA A 46 15.65 -2.40 -15.29
N GLY A 47 15.92 -1.93 -14.06
CA GLY A 47 15.64 -2.65 -12.82
C GLY A 47 14.17 -2.67 -12.40
N ALA A 48 13.89 -3.30 -11.26
CA ALA A 48 12.56 -3.34 -10.65
C ALA A 48 12.17 -2.04 -9.94
N LYS A 49 13.15 -1.17 -9.62
CA LYS A 49 12.96 0.05 -8.84
C LYS A 49 12.05 1.05 -9.56
N ARG A 50 11.20 1.71 -8.79
CA ARG A 50 10.31 2.79 -9.23
C ARG A 50 10.64 4.06 -8.46
N ALA A 51 10.26 5.21 -8.97
CA ALA A 51 10.37 6.48 -8.25
C ALA A 51 9.24 7.41 -8.62
N VAL A 52 8.99 8.39 -7.75
CA VAL A 52 8.22 9.57 -8.14
C VAL A 52 9.02 10.34 -9.18
N CYS A 53 8.40 10.58 -10.33
CA CYS A 53 9.06 11.23 -11.46
C CYS A 53 8.04 12.03 -12.28
N PRO A 54 8.33 13.30 -12.61
CA PRO A 54 7.53 14.06 -13.57
C PRO A 54 7.41 13.29 -14.89
N GLY A 55 6.19 13.20 -15.44
CA GLY A 55 5.91 12.40 -16.63
C GLY A 55 5.68 10.90 -16.37
N GLY A 56 5.76 10.45 -15.14
CA GLY A 56 5.38 9.10 -14.74
C GLY A 56 3.87 8.84 -14.86
N GLN A 57 3.44 7.61 -14.58
CA GLN A 57 2.03 7.27 -14.55
C GLN A 57 1.36 7.87 -13.30
N ARG A 58 0.20 8.48 -13.45
CA ARG A 58 -0.59 8.99 -12.32
C ARG A 58 -0.74 7.91 -11.24
N ALA A 59 -0.43 8.27 -10.01
CA ALA A 59 -0.54 7.42 -8.85
C ALA A 59 -1.05 8.23 -7.65
N VAL A 60 -2.11 7.72 -6.99
CA VAL A 60 -2.76 8.40 -5.86
C VAL A 60 -2.97 7.41 -4.73
N THR A 61 -2.46 7.78 -3.56
CA THR A 61 -2.56 7.00 -2.31
C THR A 61 -3.06 7.89 -1.20
N HIS A 62 -4.21 7.54 -0.60
CA HIS A 62 -4.68 8.14 0.64
C HIS A 62 -4.05 7.40 1.82
N TYR A 63 -3.66 8.15 2.85
CA TYR A 63 -3.14 7.55 4.06
C TYR A 63 -3.72 8.19 5.32
N ARG A 64 -3.74 7.42 6.40
CA ARG A 64 -4.05 7.87 7.76
C ARG A 64 -3.17 7.13 8.75
N VAL A 65 -2.55 7.87 9.66
CA VAL A 65 -1.80 7.33 10.79
C VAL A 65 -2.80 6.83 11.83
N GLU A 66 -2.72 5.56 12.20
CA GLU A 66 -3.60 4.94 13.20
C GLU A 66 -2.94 4.86 14.58
N GLN A 67 -1.63 4.68 14.61
CA GLN A 67 -0.86 4.54 15.83
C GLN A 67 0.58 4.99 15.60
N THR A 68 1.22 5.50 16.64
CA THR A 68 2.66 5.79 16.65
C THR A 68 3.32 5.05 17.81
N ALA A 69 4.56 4.61 17.60
CA ALA A 69 5.36 3.90 18.60
C ALA A 69 6.84 4.22 18.37
N GLY A 70 7.44 5.00 19.30
CA GLY A 70 8.79 5.52 19.11
C GLY A 70 8.90 6.32 17.81
N ASN A 71 9.80 5.91 16.92
CA ASN A 71 9.98 6.51 15.57
C ASN A 71 9.24 5.74 14.48
N ARG A 72 8.21 4.98 14.80
CA ARG A 72 7.42 4.18 13.85
C ARG A 72 5.96 4.61 13.86
N ALA A 73 5.26 4.39 12.74
CA ALA A 73 3.84 4.61 12.64
C ALA A 73 3.14 3.42 11.97
N LEU A 74 1.97 3.06 12.49
CA LEU A 74 0.99 2.24 11.77
C LEU A 74 0.17 3.16 10.88
N VAL A 75 0.23 2.90 9.59
CA VAL A 75 -0.44 3.72 8.58
C VAL A 75 -1.44 2.86 7.82
N ARG A 76 -2.69 3.28 7.77
CA ARG A 76 -3.72 2.73 6.89
C ARG A 76 -3.67 3.44 5.55
N LEU A 77 -3.74 2.67 4.46
CA LEU A 77 -3.64 3.21 3.11
C LEU A 77 -4.81 2.71 2.25
N ARG A 78 -5.34 3.62 1.43
CA ARG A 78 -6.34 3.31 0.41
C ARG A 78 -5.84 3.79 -0.95
N LEU A 79 -5.96 2.93 -1.96
CA LEU A 79 -5.44 3.20 -3.30
C LEU A 79 -6.57 3.62 -4.26
N GLU A 80 -6.43 4.76 -4.93
CA GLU A 80 -7.22 5.09 -6.13
C GLU A 80 -6.64 4.41 -7.37
N THR A 81 -5.32 4.33 -7.46
CA THR A 81 -4.58 3.72 -8.56
C THR A 81 -3.81 2.49 -8.07
N GLY A 82 -3.29 1.67 -8.99
CA GLY A 82 -2.54 0.46 -8.64
C GLY A 82 -1.27 0.33 -9.47
N ARG A 83 -0.26 1.19 -9.21
CA ARG A 83 1.03 1.11 -9.89
C ARG A 83 1.97 0.16 -9.18
N THR A 84 2.89 -0.42 -9.92
CA THR A 84 3.94 -1.28 -9.34
C THR A 84 4.67 -0.56 -8.22
N HIS A 85 4.75 -1.19 -7.03
CA HIS A 85 5.38 -0.65 -5.82
C HIS A 85 4.78 0.68 -5.31
N GLN A 86 3.55 1.04 -5.69
CA GLN A 86 2.99 2.36 -5.43
C GLN A 86 3.08 2.77 -3.95
N ILE A 87 2.60 1.96 -3.02
CA ILE A 87 2.63 2.26 -1.58
C ILE A 87 4.08 2.44 -1.11
N ARG A 88 4.98 1.54 -1.50
CA ARG A 88 6.39 1.55 -1.11
C ARG A 88 7.09 2.82 -1.56
N VAL A 89 6.87 3.22 -2.82
CA VAL A 89 7.42 4.45 -3.42
C VAL A 89 6.86 5.68 -2.75
N HIS A 90 5.55 5.75 -2.57
CA HIS A 90 4.87 6.91 -2.00
C HIS A 90 5.27 7.15 -0.53
N LEU A 91 5.30 6.11 0.30
CA LEU A 91 5.74 6.26 1.68
C LEU A 91 7.23 6.65 1.78
N SER A 92 8.09 6.05 0.96
CA SER A 92 9.49 6.45 0.88
C SER A 92 9.65 7.90 0.37
N HIS A 93 8.82 8.33 -0.58
CA HIS A 93 8.85 9.70 -1.11
C HIS A 93 8.53 10.76 -0.05
N ILE A 94 7.63 10.47 0.90
CA ILE A 94 7.34 11.37 2.02
C ILE A 94 8.29 11.19 3.22
N GLY A 95 9.40 10.46 3.04
CA GLY A 95 10.41 10.25 4.09
C GLY A 95 10.05 9.20 5.15
N CYS A 96 9.01 8.40 4.93
CA CYS A 96 8.53 7.38 5.85
C CYS A 96 8.50 5.99 5.17
N PRO A 97 9.67 5.42 4.78
CA PRO A 97 9.72 4.12 4.13
C PRO A 97 9.13 3.02 5.00
N ILE A 98 8.64 1.95 4.38
CA ILE A 98 8.09 0.79 5.09
C ILE A 98 9.22 0.05 5.81
N CYS A 99 8.98 -0.34 7.05
CA CYS A 99 9.90 -1.16 7.84
C CYS A 99 10.26 -2.46 7.10
N GLY A 100 11.56 -2.76 6.98
CA GLY A 100 12.07 -3.94 6.29
C GLY A 100 12.12 -3.85 4.77
N ASP A 101 11.77 -2.70 4.18
CA ASP A 101 11.80 -2.54 2.72
C ASP A 101 13.22 -2.31 2.21
N TYR A 102 13.89 -3.37 1.80
CA TYR A 102 15.27 -3.34 1.29
C TYR A 102 15.47 -2.47 0.04
N LEU A 103 14.41 -2.23 -0.73
CA LEU A 103 14.50 -1.50 -2.00
C LEU A 103 14.30 0.01 -1.84
N TYR A 104 13.47 0.42 -0.87
CA TYR A 104 13.08 1.82 -0.66
C TYR A 104 13.41 2.36 0.74
N GLY A 105 13.83 1.51 1.64
CA GLY A 105 14.23 1.81 3.00
C GLY A 105 15.46 1.01 3.41
N ARG A 106 15.35 0.24 4.48
CA ARG A 106 16.40 -0.66 4.96
C ARG A 106 15.82 -2.00 5.39
N GLU A 107 16.62 -3.04 5.31
CA GLU A 107 16.27 -4.35 5.84
C GLU A 107 16.15 -4.32 7.36
N LEU A 108 15.24 -5.15 7.89
CA LEU A 108 15.10 -5.40 9.32
C LEU A 108 15.21 -6.90 9.56
N PRO A 109 16.21 -7.36 10.36
CA PRO A 109 16.41 -8.78 10.64
C PRO A 109 15.18 -9.48 11.22
N GLU A 110 14.36 -8.74 11.98
CA GLU A 110 13.13 -9.23 12.61
C GLU A 110 12.06 -9.65 11.58
N LEU A 111 12.12 -9.10 10.36
CA LEU A 111 11.14 -9.37 9.30
C LEU A 111 11.60 -10.46 8.31
N LYS A 112 12.83 -10.98 8.39
CA LYS A 112 13.35 -12.11 7.59
C LYS A 112 12.92 -12.04 6.11
N ASP A 113 13.48 -11.11 5.35
CA ASP A 113 13.21 -10.89 3.90
C ASP A 113 11.79 -10.40 3.56
N ARG A 114 11.08 -9.88 4.54
CA ARG A 114 9.76 -9.26 4.35
C ARG A 114 9.80 -7.79 4.67
N PHE A 115 8.78 -7.08 4.23
CA PHE A 115 8.52 -5.70 4.65
C PHE A 115 7.11 -5.58 5.25
N ALA A 116 6.95 -4.65 6.16
CA ALA A 116 5.74 -4.47 6.96
C ALA A 116 4.61 -3.81 6.16
N LEU A 117 4.13 -4.50 5.12
CA LEU A 117 2.97 -4.11 4.31
C LEU A 117 1.99 -5.28 4.23
N HIS A 118 0.75 -5.04 4.59
CA HIS A 118 -0.31 -6.03 4.67
C HIS A 118 -1.56 -5.57 3.93
N SER A 119 -2.16 -6.46 3.12
CA SER A 119 -3.47 -6.21 2.50
C SER A 119 -4.56 -6.53 3.53
N ALA A 120 -5.05 -5.51 4.21
CA ALA A 120 -5.95 -5.66 5.35
C ALA A 120 -7.42 -5.84 4.95
N ARG A 121 -7.83 -5.27 3.81
CA ARG A 121 -9.21 -5.38 3.34
C ARG A 121 -9.31 -5.34 1.83
N LEU A 122 -10.12 -6.24 1.31
CA LEU A 122 -10.62 -6.22 -0.07
C LEU A 122 -12.13 -6.27 -0.06
N ARG A 123 -12.78 -5.28 -0.70
CA ARG A 123 -14.20 -5.32 -1.02
C ARG A 123 -14.37 -5.15 -2.51
N CYS A 124 -15.18 -6.02 -3.11
CA CYS A 124 -15.53 -5.91 -4.54
C CYS A 124 -16.89 -6.58 -4.79
N VAL A 125 -17.43 -6.40 -5.97
CA VAL A 125 -18.59 -7.14 -6.44
C VAL A 125 -18.10 -8.33 -7.28
N GLN A 126 -18.52 -9.53 -6.92
CA GLN A 126 -18.24 -10.74 -7.70
C GLN A 126 -18.87 -10.61 -9.09
N PRO A 127 -18.07 -10.66 -10.16
CA PRO A 127 -18.52 -10.22 -11.48
C PRO A 127 -19.53 -11.15 -12.15
N VAL A 128 -19.73 -12.36 -11.66
CA VAL A 128 -20.68 -13.35 -12.23
C VAL A 128 -21.97 -13.40 -11.42
N THR A 129 -21.86 -13.43 -10.08
CA THR A 129 -23.03 -13.55 -9.18
C THR A 129 -23.61 -12.21 -8.77
N GLY A 130 -22.85 -11.12 -8.86
CA GLY A 130 -23.26 -9.79 -8.38
C GLY A 130 -23.18 -9.62 -6.85
N GLU A 131 -22.74 -10.63 -6.13
CA GLU A 131 -22.64 -10.60 -4.67
C GLU A 131 -21.46 -9.73 -4.21
N THR A 132 -21.63 -9.01 -3.11
CA THR A 132 -20.53 -8.29 -2.49
C THR A 132 -19.60 -9.26 -1.76
N VAL A 133 -18.36 -9.29 -2.18
CA VAL A 133 -17.26 -9.96 -1.48
C VAL A 133 -16.58 -8.94 -0.58
N ASN A 134 -16.47 -9.24 0.71
CA ASN A 134 -15.73 -8.41 1.68
C ASN A 134 -14.82 -9.31 2.50
N ILE A 135 -13.53 -9.22 2.23
CA ILE A 135 -12.48 -9.98 2.91
C ILE A 135 -11.74 -9.00 3.82
N VAL A 136 -11.59 -9.37 5.08
CA VAL A 136 -10.82 -8.64 6.08
C VAL A 136 -9.83 -9.61 6.70
N GLU A 137 -8.56 -9.23 6.71
CA GLU A 137 -7.48 -10.02 7.27
C GLU A 137 -6.81 -9.22 8.40
N PRO A 138 -6.69 -9.78 9.61
CA PRO A 138 -6.04 -9.10 10.72
C PRO A 138 -4.56 -8.85 10.43
N MET A 139 -4.01 -7.82 11.08
CA MET A 139 -2.59 -7.49 10.96
C MET A 139 -1.73 -8.66 11.46
N PRO A 140 -0.68 -9.06 10.74
CA PRO A 140 0.23 -10.11 11.18
C PRO A 140 0.97 -9.74 12.47
N GLU A 141 1.13 -10.68 13.40
CA GLU A 141 1.83 -10.50 14.69
C GLU A 141 3.25 -9.91 14.53
N ALA A 142 3.95 -10.26 13.45
CA ALA A 142 5.27 -9.71 13.15
C ALA A 142 5.25 -8.18 12.92
N MET A 143 4.13 -7.64 12.42
CA MET A 143 3.94 -6.19 12.27
C MET A 143 3.52 -5.55 13.59
N GLU A 144 2.69 -6.24 14.40
CA GLU A 144 2.29 -5.76 15.72
C GLU A 144 3.51 -5.59 16.64
N LYS A 145 4.44 -6.55 16.62
CA LYS A 145 5.69 -6.47 17.40
C LYS A 145 6.56 -5.26 17.07
N LEU A 146 6.49 -4.74 15.86
CA LEU A 146 7.21 -3.52 15.48
C LEU A 146 6.68 -2.25 16.15
N LEU A 147 5.48 -2.31 16.71
CA LEU A 147 4.80 -1.20 17.39
C LEU A 147 4.81 -1.35 18.92
N CYS A 148 5.37 -2.46 19.43
CA CYS A 148 5.61 -2.64 20.87
C CYS A 148 6.97 -2.00 21.20
N VAL A 149 6.95 -0.86 21.85
CA VAL A 149 8.15 -0.15 22.36
C VAL A 149 8.20 -0.31 23.87
#